data_fb9ff2b9cead65341d56c3531760a2e2
#
_entry.id   fb9ff2b9cead65341d56c3531760a2e2
#
_cell.length_a   1.000
_cell.length_b   1.000
_cell.length_c   1.000
_cell.angle_alpha   90.00
_cell.angle_beta   90.00
_cell.angle_gamma   90.00
#
_symmetry.space_group_name_H-M   'P 1'
#
loop_
_entity.id
_entity.type
_entity.pdbx_description
1 polymer ?
#
loop_
_entity_poly.entity_id
_entity_poly.type
_entity_poly.pdbx_seq_one_letter_code
_entity_poly.pdbx_strand_id
1 'polypeptide(L)'
;MEKLSVYMITKNEEKRLERSLEAVSKVADEIVIVDNGSTDKTEEIAKKFNAVFVYNTWKSFSAQKRYAQNLCANKWVLNVDSDEVLSDDLIKEINRLKENFTKNAYKLRVKDMYPGWKKPRLLSRTYNIVRLYHRDYMDMPDDYSNDRPVALKKNVTVGNLKAPVLHYSYIDLTQRIDKWNRYSSEFMKTAKGKKKKYSSLRLAMEFPFQFLRYYFVRRYIFCGFYGLVESMTAAYFRFVKIAKFREEEIFEREKINAEKR
;
A
#
# COMPACT_ATOMS: atom_id res chain seq x y z
N MET A 1 -22.74 -19.56 -5.73
CA MET A 1 -21.41 -18.90 -5.71
C MET A 1 -21.63 -17.43 -5.36
N GLU A 2 -20.95 -16.95 -4.34
CA GLU A 2 -21.04 -15.54 -3.92
C GLU A 2 -20.38 -14.63 -4.96
N LYS A 3 -20.96 -13.46 -5.20
CA LYS A 3 -20.40 -12.46 -6.11
C LYS A 3 -19.36 -11.60 -5.39
N LEU A 4 -18.26 -11.28 -6.10
CA LEU A 4 -17.10 -10.55 -5.60
C LEU A 4 -16.85 -9.30 -6.43
N SER A 5 -16.86 -8.13 -5.79
CA SER A 5 -16.34 -6.89 -6.38
C SER A 5 -14.86 -6.74 -6.03
N VAL A 6 -14.03 -6.45 -7.04
CA VAL A 6 -12.65 -6.02 -6.81
C VAL A 6 -12.57 -4.52 -6.96
N TYR A 7 -11.97 -3.83 -5.98
CA TYR A 7 -11.77 -2.40 -6.07
C TYR A 7 -10.31 -1.99 -5.96
N MET A 8 -9.95 -0.97 -6.72
CA MET A 8 -8.61 -0.40 -6.82
C MET A 8 -8.65 1.11 -6.75
N ILE A 9 -7.53 1.70 -6.37
CA ILE A 9 -7.27 3.14 -6.54
C ILE A 9 -6.06 3.32 -7.45
N THR A 10 -6.11 4.33 -8.34
CA THR A 10 -5.06 4.54 -9.34
C THR A 10 -4.62 5.98 -9.46
N LYS A 11 -3.38 6.16 -9.92
CA LYS A 11 -2.80 7.43 -10.40
C LYS A 11 -1.57 7.13 -11.26
N ASN A 12 -1.70 7.32 -12.58
CA ASN A 12 -0.62 7.12 -13.56
C ASN A 12 0.00 5.70 -13.46
N GLU A 13 -0.80 4.68 -13.73
CA GLU A 13 -0.46 3.27 -13.57
C GLU A 13 -0.38 2.50 -14.90
N GLU A 14 -0.25 3.17 -16.04
CA GLU A 14 -0.22 2.54 -17.38
C GLU A 14 0.76 1.38 -17.50
N LYS A 15 1.88 1.40 -16.75
CA LYS A 15 2.93 0.38 -16.81
C LYS A 15 2.61 -0.90 -16.04
N ARG A 16 1.65 -0.86 -15.12
CA ARG A 16 1.41 -1.98 -14.17
C ARG A 16 -0.04 -2.46 -14.15
N LEU A 17 -1.00 -1.55 -14.41
CA LEU A 17 -2.42 -1.80 -14.23
C LEU A 17 -2.92 -2.99 -15.07
N GLU A 18 -2.49 -3.11 -16.33
CA GLU A 18 -2.97 -4.17 -17.24
C GLU A 18 -2.74 -5.57 -16.64
N ARG A 19 -1.51 -5.84 -16.16
CA ARG A 19 -1.18 -7.13 -15.52
C ARG A 19 -2.00 -7.39 -14.26
N SER A 20 -2.29 -6.34 -13.47
CA SER A 20 -3.13 -6.46 -12.29
C SER A 20 -4.56 -6.81 -12.70
N LEU A 21 -5.11 -6.13 -13.70
CA LEU A 21 -6.46 -6.37 -14.21
C LEU A 21 -6.62 -7.76 -14.85
N GLU A 22 -5.63 -8.25 -15.61
CA GLU A 22 -5.61 -9.63 -16.12
C GLU A 22 -5.74 -10.69 -15.02
N ALA A 23 -5.12 -10.44 -13.87
CA ALA A 23 -5.19 -11.37 -12.75
C ALA A 23 -6.53 -11.28 -12.00
N VAL A 24 -7.01 -10.07 -11.71
CA VAL A 24 -8.24 -9.90 -10.93
C VAL A 24 -9.50 -10.22 -11.74
N SER A 25 -9.50 -10.05 -13.07
CA SER A 25 -10.63 -10.44 -13.93
C SER A 25 -10.99 -11.92 -13.86
N LYS A 26 -10.04 -12.77 -13.42
CA LYS A 26 -10.27 -14.22 -13.24
C LYS A 26 -11.04 -14.56 -11.96
N VAL A 27 -11.25 -13.60 -11.06
CA VAL A 27 -11.97 -13.81 -9.78
C VAL A 27 -13.12 -12.81 -9.59
N ALA A 28 -13.05 -11.63 -10.21
CA ALA A 28 -14.00 -10.54 -10.06
C ALA A 28 -15.29 -10.79 -10.86
N ASP A 29 -16.43 -10.51 -10.25
CA ASP A 29 -17.72 -10.34 -10.95
C ASP A 29 -17.96 -8.86 -11.29
N GLU A 30 -17.23 -7.97 -10.64
CA GLU A 30 -17.21 -6.53 -10.86
C GLU A 30 -15.83 -5.96 -10.52
N ILE A 31 -15.35 -5.01 -11.33
CA ILE A 31 -14.12 -4.28 -11.08
C ILE A 31 -14.45 -2.80 -10.98
N VAL A 32 -14.07 -2.16 -9.86
CA VAL A 32 -14.24 -0.74 -9.60
C VAL A 32 -12.88 -0.09 -9.45
N ILE A 33 -12.60 0.94 -10.24
CA ILE A 33 -11.36 1.70 -10.20
C ILE A 33 -11.68 3.16 -9.89
N VAL A 34 -11.11 3.67 -8.80
CA VAL A 34 -11.18 5.09 -8.46
C VAL A 34 -9.85 5.74 -8.77
N ASP A 35 -9.88 6.65 -9.73
CA ASP A 35 -8.72 7.38 -10.21
C ASP A 35 -8.66 8.79 -9.64
N ASN A 36 -7.46 9.28 -9.42
CA ASN A 36 -7.26 10.63 -8.88
C ASN A 36 -6.66 11.60 -9.94
N GLY A 37 -7.05 11.43 -11.20
CA GLY A 37 -6.66 12.29 -12.31
C GLY A 37 -5.37 11.82 -12.98
N SER A 38 -5.34 10.59 -13.46
CA SER A 38 -4.30 10.08 -14.35
C SER A 38 -4.26 10.85 -15.65
N THR A 39 -3.06 11.04 -16.18
CA THR A 39 -2.79 11.73 -17.44
C THR A 39 -2.13 10.82 -18.49
N ASP A 40 -1.95 9.57 -18.13
CA ASP A 40 -1.40 8.50 -18.97
C ASP A 40 -2.53 7.57 -19.47
N LYS A 41 -2.20 6.40 -19.98
CA LYS A 41 -3.18 5.43 -20.53
C LYS A 41 -3.94 4.61 -19.47
N THR A 42 -3.91 5.01 -18.19
CA THR A 42 -4.55 4.27 -17.09
C THR A 42 -6.04 4.05 -17.37
N GLU A 43 -6.78 5.08 -17.79
CA GLU A 43 -8.22 4.97 -18.09
C GLU A 43 -8.50 4.07 -19.29
N GLU A 44 -7.71 4.20 -20.37
CA GLU A 44 -7.85 3.37 -21.56
C GLU A 44 -7.69 1.87 -21.21
N ILE A 45 -6.67 1.56 -20.39
CA ILE A 45 -6.42 0.19 -19.92
C ILE A 45 -7.59 -0.32 -19.07
N ALA A 46 -8.11 0.48 -18.13
CA ALA A 46 -9.24 0.10 -17.30
C ALA A 46 -10.50 -0.26 -18.14
N LYS A 47 -10.78 0.52 -19.18
CA LYS A 47 -11.92 0.29 -20.09
C LYS A 47 -11.84 -1.05 -20.85
N LYS A 48 -10.62 -1.52 -21.20
CA LYS A 48 -10.45 -2.83 -21.86
C LYS A 48 -10.95 -4.00 -21.00
N PHE A 49 -10.97 -3.84 -19.68
CA PHE A 49 -11.43 -4.85 -18.72
C PHE A 49 -12.87 -4.60 -18.24
N ASN A 50 -13.63 -3.72 -18.88
CA ASN A 50 -14.99 -3.34 -18.48
C ASN A 50 -15.08 -2.86 -17.02
N ALA A 51 -14.02 -2.25 -16.49
CA ALA A 51 -14.01 -1.72 -15.15
C ALA A 51 -14.86 -0.45 -15.05
N VAL A 52 -15.60 -0.33 -13.95
CA VAL A 52 -16.25 0.93 -13.56
C VAL A 52 -15.15 1.91 -13.17
N PHE A 53 -14.87 2.89 -14.02
CA PHE A 53 -13.79 3.86 -13.82
C PHE A 53 -14.37 5.20 -13.40
N VAL A 54 -13.99 5.69 -12.21
CA VAL A 54 -14.56 6.91 -11.62
C VAL A 54 -13.44 7.83 -11.13
N TYR A 55 -13.49 9.08 -11.52
CA TYR A 55 -12.62 10.12 -10.96
C TYR A 55 -13.07 10.51 -9.56
N ASN A 56 -12.12 10.64 -8.63
CA ASN A 56 -12.35 11.24 -7.32
C ASN A 56 -11.13 12.03 -6.85
N THR A 57 -11.37 13.25 -6.35
CA THR A 57 -10.31 14.12 -5.85
C THR A 57 -9.58 13.47 -4.68
N TRP A 58 -8.26 13.54 -4.69
CA TRP A 58 -7.42 12.95 -3.64
C TRP A 58 -7.64 13.60 -2.28
N LYS A 59 -7.92 12.77 -1.29
CA LYS A 59 -7.94 13.17 0.12
C LYS A 59 -6.90 12.40 0.93
N SER A 60 -6.99 11.06 0.93
CA SER A 60 -6.06 10.13 1.55
C SER A 60 -6.21 8.74 0.92
N PHE A 61 -5.29 7.82 1.23
CA PHE A 61 -5.40 6.43 0.77
C PHE A 61 -6.68 5.76 1.26
N SER A 62 -7.02 5.90 2.54
CA SER A 62 -8.23 5.30 3.10
C SER A 62 -9.50 5.93 2.56
N ALA A 63 -9.57 7.25 2.42
CA ALA A 63 -10.73 7.92 1.84
C ALA A 63 -10.99 7.48 0.39
N GLN A 64 -9.93 7.36 -0.45
CA GLN A 64 -10.06 6.84 -1.81
C GLN A 64 -10.52 5.37 -1.84
N LYS A 65 -9.91 4.52 -1.00
CA LYS A 65 -10.29 3.10 -0.88
C LYS A 65 -11.72 2.95 -0.38
N ARG A 66 -12.14 3.77 0.60
CA ARG A 66 -13.51 3.79 1.09
C ARG A 66 -14.51 4.21 0.00
N TYR A 67 -14.17 5.26 -0.74
CA TYR A 67 -14.99 5.71 -1.85
C TYR A 67 -15.15 4.60 -2.91
N ALA A 68 -14.05 3.94 -3.29
CA ALA A 68 -14.07 2.81 -4.22
C ALA A 68 -14.90 1.63 -3.70
N GLN A 69 -14.73 1.25 -2.43
CA GLN A 69 -15.52 0.21 -1.77
C GLN A 69 -17.02 0.52 -1.81
N ASN A 70 -17.40 1.78 -1.61
CA ASN A 70 -18.82 2.19 -1.58
C ASN A 70 -19.49 2.13 -2.95
N LEU A 71 -18.73 2.20 -4.03
CA LEU A 71 -19.21 2.01 -5.40
C LEU A 71 -19.43 0.54 -5.76
N CYS A 72 -18.87 -0.40 -4.99
CA CYS A 72 -19.02 -1.84 -5.25
C CYS A 72 -20.47 -2.28 -5.04
N ALA A 73 -21.03 -3.03 -6.01
CA ALA A 73 -22.39 -3.56 -5.95
C ALA A 73 -22.49 -4.78 -5.00
N ASN A 74 -21.42 -5.56 -4.84
CA ASN A 74 -21.47 -6.82 -4.10
C ASN A 74 -21.06 -6.65 -2.62
N LYS A 75 -21.55 -7.57 -1.78
CA LYS A 75 -21.24 -7.60 -0.33
C LYS A 75 -19.81 -8.06 -0.05
N TRP A 76 -19.33 -9.01 -0.82
CA TRP A 76 -17.93 -9.43 -0.77
C TRP A 76 -17.09 -8.50 -1.62
N VAL A 77 -16.04 -7.96 -1.02
CA VAL A 77 -15.12 -7.05 -1.68
C VAL A 77 -13.67 -7.49 -1.49
N LEU A 78 -12.86 -7.28 -2.52
CA LEU A 78 -11.43 -7.51 -2.51
C LEU A 78 -10.71 -6.21 -2.87
N ASN A 79 -9.90 -5.68 -1.96
CA ASN A 79 -8.99 -4.58 -2.28
C ASN A 79 -7.70 -5.12 -2.89
N VAL A 80 -7.37 -4.64 -4.09
CA VAL A 80 -6.08 -4.90 -4.75
C VAL A 80 -5.48 -3.57 -5.18
N ASP A 81 -4.21 -3.34 -4.88
CA ASP A 81 -3.53 -2.14 -5.34
C ASP A 81 -3.10 -2.33 -6.83
N SER A 82 -3.02 -1.26 -7.61
CA SER A 82 -2.76 -1.29 -9.06
C SER A 82 -1.40 -1.90 -9.45
N ASP A 83 -0.50 -2.01 -8.48
CA ASP A 83 0.82 -2.64 -8.60
C ASP A 83 0.89 -4.06 -7.98
N GLU A 84 -0.27 -4.63 -7.64
CA GLU A 84 -0.40 -5.99 -7.09
C GLU A 84 -1.01 -6.96 -8.13
N VAL A 85 -0.48 -8.17 -8.19
CA VAL A 85 -0.94 -9.24 -9.10
C VAL A 85 -1.28 -10.48 -8.29
N LEU A 86 -2.48 -11.00 -8.44
CA LEU A 86 -2.87 -12.26 -7.82
C LEU A 86 -2.10 -13.42 -8.48
N SER A 87 -1.44 -14.26 -7.69
CA SER A 87 -0.83 -15.48 -8.25
C SER A 87 -1.91 -16.46 -8.72
N ASP A 88 -1.58 -17.35 -9.68
CA ASP A 88 -2.53 -18.35 -10.19
C ASP A 88 -3.09 -19.24 -9.07
N ASP A 89 -2.28 -19.57 -8.07
CA ASP A 89 -2.74 -20.35 -6.93
C ASP A 89 -3.68 -19.54 -6.02
N LEU A 90 -3.47 -18.22 -5.88
CA LEU A 90 -4.38 -17.35 -5.15
C LEU A 90 -5.72 -17.20 -5.89
N ILE A 91 -5.70 -17.09 -7.19
CA ILE A 91 -6.92 -17.08 -8.04
C ILE A 91 -7.74 -18.35 -7.79
N LYS A 92 -7.12 -19.53 -7.81
CA LYS A 92 -7.78 -20.81 -7.52
C LYS A 92 -8.34 -20.84 -6.10
N GLU A 93 -7.57 -20.33 -5.11
CA GLU A 93 -7.97 -20.29 -3.69
C GLU A 93 -9.19 -19.37 -3.50
N ILE A 94 -9.20 -18.18 -4.10
CA ILE A 94 -10.34 -17.25 -4.04
C ILE A 94 -11.57 -17.83 -4.72
N ASN A 95 -11.44 -18.44 -5.91
CA ASN A 95 -12.59 -19.03 -6.62
C ASN A 95 -13.23 -20.18 -5.84
N ARG A 96 -12.44 -20.99 -5.12
CA ARG A 96 -13.00 -21.99 -4.19
C ARG A 96 -13.74 -21.35 -3.02
N LEU A 97 -13.21 -20.26 -2.48
CA LEU A 97 -13.88 -19.55 -1.38
C LEU A 97 -15.20 -18.91 -1.80
N LYS A 98 -15.34 -18.46 -3.05
CA LYS A 98 -16.60 -17.92 -3.57
C LYS A 98 -17.74 -18.96 -3.57
N GLU A 99 -17.45 -20.25 -3.53
CA GLU A 99 -18.45 -21.31 -3.36
C GLU A 99 -19.06 -21.29 -1.95
N ASN A 100 -18.21 -21.05 -0.92
CA ASN A 100 -18.65 -20.97 0.47
C ASN A 100 -17.59 -20.23 1.34
N PHE A 101 -17.86 -18.99 1.65
CA PHE A 101 -17.04 -18.22 2.59
C PHE A 101 -17.30 -18.64 4.04
N THR A 102 -16.31 -19.26 4.69
CA THR A 102 -16.42 -19.74 6.07
C THR A 102 -16.04 -18.71 7.14
N LYS A 103 -15.46 -17.57 6.74
CA LYS A 103 -15.05 -16.46 7.61
C LYS A 103 -15.61 -15.15 7.07
N ASN A 104 -15.63 -14.10 7.90
CA ASN A 104 -16.10 -12.78 7.50
C ASN A 104 -15.06 -11.95 6.73
N ALA A 105 -13.79 -12.31 6.89
CA ALA A 105 -12.68 -11.67 6.20
C ALA A 105 -11.49 -12.62 6.04
N TYR A 106 -10.58 -12.29 5.10
CA TYR A 106 -9.38 -13.08 4.84
C TYR A 106 -8.18 -12.16 4.66
N LYS A 107 -7.06 -12.57 5.27
CA LYS A 107 -5.76 -11.95 5.04
C LYS A 107 -5.12 -12.56 3.81
N LEU A 108 -4.66 -11.70 2.92
CA LEU A 108 -3.82 -12.05 1.79
C LEU A 108 -2.35 -11.96 2.21
N ARG A 109 -1.55 -12.85 1.66
CA ARG A 109 -0.11 -12.92 1.87
C ARG A 109 0.60 -12.14 0.77
N VAL A 110 1.17 -10.96 1.09
CA VAL A 110 1.85 -10.11 0.11
C VAL A 110 3.35 -10.43 0.07
N LYS A 111 3.89 -10.55 -1.15
CA LYS A 111 5.32 -10.75 -1.42
C LYS A 111 5.83 -9.73 -2.42
N ASP A 112 6.89 -9.01 -2.06
CA ASP A 112 7.53 -8.05 -2.95
C ASP A 112 8.20 -8.76 -4.15
N MET A 113 8.02 -8.17 -5.33
CA MET A 113 8.66 -8.57 -6.59
C MET A 113 9.57 -7.45 -7.09
N TYR A 114 10.72 -7.83 -7.60
CA TYR A 114 11.69 -6.89 -8.17
C TYR A 114 11.93 -7.16 -9.67
N PRO A 115 12.42 -6.18 -10.43
CA PRO A 115 12.72 -6.36 -11.85
C PRO A 115 13.59 -7.60 -12.10
N GLY A 116 13.23 -8.35 -13.14
CA GLY A 116 13.93 -9.61 -13.48
C GLY A 116 13.55 -10.83 -12.65
N TRP A 117 12.76 -10.70 -11.59
CA TRP A 117 12.30 -11.86 -10.83
C TRP A 117 11.10 -12.52 -11.52
N LYS A 118 11.21 -13.85 -11.76
CA LYS A 118 10.10 -14.67 -12.27
C LYS A 118 9.15 -15.12 -11.16
N LYS A 119 9.67 -15.24 -9.93
CA LYS A 119 8.91 -15.65 -8.73
C LYS A 119 9.53 -15.02 -7.47
N PRO A 120 8.74 -14.83 -6.39
CA PRO A 120 9.28 -14.31 -5.14
C PRO A 120 10.29 -15.28 -4.53
N ARG A 121 11.36 -14.74 -3.93
CA ARG A 121 12.37 -15.55 -3.24
C ARG A 121 11.80 -16.14 -1.95
N LEU A 122 12.24 -17.38 -1.62
CA LEU A 122 11.65 -18.18 -0.53
C LEU A 122 11.67 -17.46 0.83
N LEU A 123 12.79 -16.87 1.20
CA LEU A 123 12.99 -16.20 2.49
C LEU A 123 12.77 -14.68 2.44
N SER A 124 12.36 -14.12 1.29
CA SER A 124 12.06 -12.69 1.18
C SER A 124 10.93 -12.28 2.13
N ARG A 125 10.91 -10.98 2.44
CA ARG A 125 9.88 -10.40 3.31
C ARG A 125 8.49 -10.77 2.82
N THR A 126 7.66 -11.15 3.78
CA THR A 126 6.23 -11.44 3.58
C THR A 126 5.45 -10.75 4.68
N TYR A 127 4.26 -10.25 4.37
CA TYR A 127 3.33 -9.75 5.38
C TYR A 127 1.90 -10.13 5.00
N ASN A 128 1.05 -10.26 6.02
CA ASN A 128 -0.35 -10.59 5.84
C ASN A 128 -1.21 -9.36 6.14
N ILE A 129 -2.16 -9.08 5.27
CA ILE A 129 -3.06 -7.94 5.40
C ILE A 129 -4.47 -8.35 4.99
N VAL A 130 -5.49 -7.91 5.73
CA VAL A 130 -6.89 -8.12 5.36
C VAL A 130 -7.17 -7.32 4.08
N ARG A 131 -7.64 -8.02 3.03
CA ARG A 131 -7.97 -7.44 1.73
C ARG A 131 -9.30 -7.95 1.18
N LEU A 132 -9.67 -9.20 1.49
CA LEU A 132 -10.93 -9.83 1.10
C LEU A 132 -11.84 -9.86 2.32
N TYR A 133 -13.05 -9.27 2.24
CA TYR A 133 -13.96 -9.18 3.37
C TYR A 133 -15.41 -8.91 2.96
N HIS A 134 -16.31 -9.23 3.85
CA HIS A 134 -17.74 -8.92 3.73
C HIS A 134 -18.03 -7.56 4.36
N ARG A 135 -18.66 -6.65 3.61
CA ARG A 135 -18.91 -5.24 3.99
C ARG A 135 -19.81 -5.05 5.22
N ASP A 136 -20.64 -6.03 5.56
CA ASP A 136 -21.46 -5.95 6.75
C ASP A 136 -20.67 -6.22 8.04
N TYR A 137 -19.41 -6.67 7.93
CA TYR A 137 -18.53 -7.02 9.05
C TYR A 137 -17.28 -6.16 9.13
N MET A 138 -16.82 -5.63 8.00
CA MET A 138 -15.64 -4.78 7.94
C MET A 138 -15.87 -3.63 6.96
N ASP A 139 -15.20 -2.50 7.21
CA ASP A 139 -15.27 -1.31 6.38
C ASP A 139 -13.90 -0.61 6.28
N MET A 140 -13.67 0.10 5.19
CA MET A 140 -12.51 0.98 5.09
C MET A 140 -12.76 2.23 5.95
N PRO A 141 -11.84 2.57 6.88
CA PRO A 141 -12.02 3.73 7.73
C PRO A 141 -11.91 5.04 6.94
N ASP A 142 -12.56 6.08 7.44
CA ASP A 142 -12.36 7.45 6.99
C ASP A 142 -11.28 8.13 7.85
N ASP A 143 -10.10 7.53 7.87
CA ASP A 143 -8.97 7.98 8.70
C ASP A 143 -7.73 8.14 7.82
N TYR A 144 -7.08 9.31 7.91
CA TYR A 144 -5.87 9.62 7.14
C TYR A 144 -4.66 8.74 7.49
N SER A 145 -4.68 8.07 8.63
CA SER A 145 -3.53 7.31 9.15
C SER A 145 -3.56 5.81 8.86
N ASN A 146 -4.71 5.25 8.50
CA ASN A 146 -4.90 3.81 8.36
C ASN A 146 -5.61 3.45 7.04
N ASP A 147 -4.92 2.76 6.16
CA ASP A 147 -5.42 2.28 4.86
C ASP A 147 -5.88 0.81 4.88
N ARG A 148 -6.24 0.30 6.05
CA ARG A 148 -6.67 -1.08 6.26
C ARG A 148 -8.11 -1.14 6.72
N PRO A 149 -8.89 -2.12 6.27
CA PRO A 149 -10.25 -2.28 6.74
C PRO A 149 -10.29 -2.58 8.24
N VAL A 150 -11.27 -1.99 8.92
CA VAL A 150 -11.53 -2.14 10.36
C VAL A 150 -12.80 -2.93 10.59
N ALA A 151 -12.86 -3.65 11.71
CA ALA A 151 -14.04 -4.42 12.08
C ALA A 151 -15.19 -3.50 12.50
N LEU A 152 -16.38 -3.73 11.98
CA LEU A 152 -17.63 -3.08 12.38
C LEU A 152 -18.32 -3.79 13.56
N LYS A 153 -17.99 -5.06 13.77
CA LYS A 153 -18.60 -5.92 14.80
C LYS A 153 -17.53 -6.57 15.67
N LYS A 154 -17.85 -6.88 16.92
CA LYS A 154 -16.89 -7.50 17.88
C LYS A 154 -16.46 -8.92 17.47
N ASN A 155 -17.33 -9.67 16.78
CA ASN A 155 -17.13 -11.10 16.49
C ASN A 155 -16.74 -11.36 15.04
N VAL A 156 -15.86 -10.54 14.45
CA VAL A 156 -15.37 -10.75 13.09
C VAL A 156 -14.38 -11.91 13.06
N THR A 157 -14.68 -12.93 12.27
CA THR A 157 -13.79 -14.06 12.06
C THR A 157 -12.89 -13.82 10.85
N VAL A 158 -11.57 -14.02 11.01
CA VAL A 158 -10.57 -13.74 9.97
C VAL A 158 -9.82 -15.02 9.60
N GLY A 159 -9.86 -15.39 8.32
CA GLY A 159 -9.05 -16.45 7.73
C GLY A 159 -7.72 -15.95 7.16
N ASN A 160 -6.86 -16.88 6.74
CA ASN A 160 -5.60 -16.57 6.07
C ASN A 160 -5.53 -17.33 4.75
N LEU A 161 -5.29 -16.63 3.64
CA LEU A 161 -4.97 -17.25 2.36
C LEU A 161 -3.50 -17.63 2.33
N LYS A 162 -3.19 -18.76 1.72
CA LYS A 162 -1.83 -19.33 1.70
C LYS A 162 -1.03 -18.83 0.52
N ALA A 163 -1.69 -18.72 -0.64
CA ALA A 163 -1.08 -18.27 -1.87
C ALA A 163 -0.82 -16.75 -1.87
N PRO A 164 0.23 -16.28 -2.52
CA PRO A 164 0.64 -14.87 -2.41
C PRO A 164 -0.05 -13.96 -3.43
N VAL A 165 -0.19 -12.69 -3.03
CA VAL A 165 -0.24 -11.54 -3.93
C VAL A 165 1.19 -11.13 -4.24
N LEU A 166 1.50 -10.87 -5.49
CA LEU A 166 2.80 -10.43 -5.98
C LEU A 166 2.79 -8.90 -6.14
N HIS A 167 3.61 -8.19 -5.35
CA HIS A 167 3.62 -6.74 -5.27
C HIS A 167 4.80 -6.16 -6.06
N TYR A 168 4.52 -5.53 -7.19
CA TYR A 168 5.49 -4.93 -8.12
C TYR A 168 5.68 -3.43 -7.86
N SER A 169 5.94 -3.06 -6.61
CA SER A 169 6.07 -1.65 -6.21
C SER A 169 7.31 -0.94 -6.74
N TYR A 170 8.28 -1.70 -7.24
CA TYR A 170 9.55 -1.18 -7.74
C TYR A 170 9.52 -1.12 -9.27
N ILE A 171 9.53 0.09 -9.84
CA ILE A 171 9.75 0.29 -11.28
C ILE A 171 11.23 0.56 -11.51
N ASP A 172 11.76 1.62 -10.91
CA ASP A 172 13.16 2.01 -10.94
C ASP A 172 13.54 2.78 -9.66
N LEU A 173 14.82 3.05 -9.49
CA LEU A 173 15.35 3.72 -8.31
C LEU A 173 14.89 5.18 -8.23
N THR A 174 14.76 5.88 -9.36
CA THR A 174 14.32 7.27 -9.41
C THR A 174 12.92 7.40 -8.84
N GLN A 175 11.97 6.63 -9.38
CA GLN A 175 10.59 6.60 -8.86
C GLN A 175 10.55 6.24 -7.37
N ARG A 176 11.41 5.32 -6.94
CA ARG A 176 11.49 4.89 -5.54
C ARG A 176 11.93 6.04 -4.62
N ILE A 177 12.94 6.79 -5.03
CA ILE A 177 13.44 7.96 -4.30
C ILE A 177 12.36 9.04 -4.23
N ASP A 178 11.72 9.38 -5.36
CA ASP A 178 10.67 10.40 -5.42
C ASP A 178 9.47 10.05 -4.53
N LYS A 179 9.03 8.79 -4.58
CA LYS A 179 7.94 8.28 -3.74
C LYS A 179 8.26 8.45 -2.24
N TRP A 180 9.48 8.09 -1.82
CA TRP A 180 9.91 8.25 -0.44
C TRP A 180 10.03 9.71 -0.01
N ASN A 181 10.60 10.57 -0.87
CA ASN A 181 10.73 12.00 -0.57
C ASN A 181 9.34 12.64 -0.38
N ARG A 182 8.40 12.34 -1.27
CA ARG A 182 7.00 12.78 -1.14
C ARG A 182 6.38 12.29 0.18
N TYR A 183 6.49 11.01 0.51
CA TYR A 183 5.96 10.45 1.76
C TYR A 183 6.58 11.08 3.01
N SER A 184 7.88 11.39 3.00
CA SER A 184 8.51 12.07 4.12
C SER A 184 7.94 13.48 4.32
N SER A 185 7.65 14.20 3.24
CA SER A 185 7.08 15.55 3.28
C SER A 185 5.59 15.56 3.67
N GLU A 186 4.81 14.61 3.17
CA GLU A 186 3.40 14.43 3.57
C GLU A 186 3.28 14.07 5.06
N PHE A 187 4.17 13.21 5.54
CA PHE A 187 4.22 12.88 6.96
C PHE A 187 4.50 14.11 7.83
N MET A 188 5.34 15.04 7.40
CA MET A 188 5.60 16.29 8.11
C MET A 188 4.31 17.13 8.23
N LYS A 189 3.53 17.23 7.15
CA LYS A 189 2.25 17.96 7.16
C LYS A 189 1.24 17.38 8.15
N THR A 190 1.16 16.06 8.25
CA THR A 190 0.23 15.36 9.16
C THR A 190 0.72 15.29 10.61
N ALA A 191 2.02 15.45 10.83
CA ALA A 191 2.64 15.44 12.15
C ALA A 191 2.70 16.83 12.82
N LYS A 192 2.26 17.90 12.12
CA LYS A 192 2.13 19.24 12.70
C LYS A 192 1.29 19.18 13.99
N GLY A 193 1.89 19.62 15.10
CA GLY A 193 1.29 19.55 16.44
C GLY A 193 1.78 18.40 17.34
N LYS A 194 2.44 17.37 16.81
CA LYS A 194 3.12 16.36 17.63
C LYS A 194 4.58 16.78 17.85
N LYS A 195 4.85 17.52 18.92
CA LYS A 195 6.22 17.96 19.32
C LYS A 195 7.09 16.77 19.69
N LYS A 196 7.63 16.04 18.70
CA LYS A 196 8.66 15.02 18.92
C LYS A 196 10.02 15.66 18.80
N LYS A 197 10.71 15.83 19.92
CA LYS A 197 12.11 16.25 19.93
C LYS A 197 13.02 15.07 19.63
N TYR A 198 13.92 15.21 18.68
CA TYR A 198 14.94 14.23 18.35
C TYR A 198 16.32 14.72 18.74
N SER A 199 17.07 13.94 19.53
CA SER A 199 18.46 14.29 19.90
C SER A 199 19.41 14.14 18.70
N SER A 200 20.58 14.82 18.76
CA SER A 200 21.63 14.66 17.73
C SER A 200 22.14 13.23 17.64
N LEU A 201 22.26 12.54 18.77
CA LEU A 201 22.64 11.14 18.82
C LEU A 201 21.61 10.27 18.10
N ARG A 202 20.31 10.53 18.32
CA ARG A 202 19.24 9.81 17.60
C ARG A 202 19.33 10.00 16.09
N LEU A 203 19.61 11.22 15.64
CA LEU A 203 19.77 11.52 14.22
C LEU A 203 20.97 10.76 13.63
N ALA A 204 22.11 10.79 14.29
CA ALA A 204 23.33 10.09 13.84
C ALA A 204 23.15 8.58 13.75
N MET A 205 22.45 7.99 14.74
CA MET A 205 22.26 6.54 14.82
C MET A 205 21.08 6.02 13.99
N GLU A 206 20.19 6.90 13.49
CA GLU A 206 18.99 6.45 12.77
C GLU A 206 19.34 5.65 11.51
N PHE A 207 20.29 6.13 10.69
CA PHE A 207 20.66 5.45 9.45
C PHE A 207 21.23 4.05 9.70
N PRO A 208 22.32 3.86 10.47
CA PRO A 208 22.88 2.52 10.69
C PRO A 208 21.89 1.58 11.38
N PHE A 209 21.13 2.05 12.36
CA PHE A 209 20.11 1.24 13.03
C PHE A 209 19.01 0.76 12.05
N GLN A 210 18.47 1.65 11.23
CA GLN A 210 17.43 1.29 10.29
C GLN A 210 17.97 0.40 9.17
N PHE A 211 19.20 0.64 8.69
CA PHE A 211 19.85 -0.24 7.71
C PHE A 211 19.92 -1.68 8.24
N LEU A 212 20.49 -1.90 9.43
CA LEU A 212 20.58 -3.22 10.03
C LEU A 212 19.20 -3.86 10.23
N ARG A 213 18.23 -3.07 10.70
CA ARG A 213 16.86 -3.53 10.88
C ARG A 213 16.21 -3.97 9.57
N TYR A 214 16.33 -3.20 8.49
CA TYR A 214 15.76 -3.57 7.19
C TYR A 214 16.49 -4.76 6.60
N TYR A 215 17.82 -4.71 6.59
CA TYR A 215 18.64 -5.71 5.91
C TYR A 215 18.54 -7.08 6.57
N PHE A 216 18.70 -7.15 7.88
CA PHE A 216 18.70 -8.43 8.61
C PHE A 216 17.32 -8.78 9.17
N VAL A 217 16.70 -7.93 10.00
CA VAL A 217 15.45 -8.28 10.70
C VAL A 217 14.25 -8.37 9.73
N ARG A 218 14.19 -7.49 8.75
CA ARG A 218 13.17 -7.55 7.69
C ARG A 218 13.53 -8.47 6.52
N ARG A 219 14.67 -9.15 6.61
CA ARG A 219 15.12 -10.18 5.67
C ARG A 219 15.39 -9.69 4.25
N TYR A 220 15.70 -8.41 4.05
CA TYR A 220 16.05 -7.91 2.72
C TYR A 220 17.38 -8.47 2.22
N ILE A 221 18.26 -8.99 3.09
CA ILE A 221 19.48 -9.73 2.73
C ILE A 221 19.20 -10.84 1.71
N PHE A 222 18.02 -11.49 1.76
CA PHE A 222 17.64 -12.54 0.80
C PHE A 222 17.16 -11.99 -0.55
N CYS A 223 17.06 -10.68 -0.70
CA CYS A 223 16.63 -10.02 -1.93
C CYS A 223 17.82 -9.60 -2.83
N GLY A 224 19.08 -9.95 -2.44
CA GLY A 224 20.29 -9.65 -3.22
C GLY A 224 20.48 -8.13 -3.42
N PHE A 225 20.87 -7.71 -4.63
CA PHE A 225 21.10 -6.31 -4.96
C PHE A 225 19.93 -5.39 -4.55
N TYR A 226 18.71 -5.74 -4.92
CA TYR A 226 17.53 -4.96 -4.56
C TYR A 226 17.30 -4.87 -3.05
N GLY A 227 17.63 -5.93 -2.30
CA GLY A 227 17.52 -5.92 -0.87
C GLY A 227 18.51 -4.97 -0.19
N LEU A 228 19.73 -4.89 -0.71
CA LEU A 228 20.72 -3.92 -0.27
C LEU A 228 20.24 -2.48 -0.56
N VAL A 229 19.85 -2.20 -1.81
CA VAL A 229 19.37 -0.90 -2.25
C VAL A 229 18.15 -0.46 -1.44
N GLU A 230 17.14 -1.33 -1.26
CA GLU A 230 15.95 -1.03 -0.45
C GLU A 230 16.29 -0.75 1.02
N SER A 231 17.23 -1.49 1.60
CA SER A 231 17.64 -1.29 2.99
C SER A 231 18.34 0.05 3.19
N MET A 232 19.24 0.41 2.28
CA MET A 232 19.95 1.70 2.29
C MET A 232 18.97 2.86 2.06
N THR A 233 18.13 2.74 1.05
CA THR A 233 17.15 3.78 0.69
C THR A 233 16.16 4.00 1.83
N ALA A 234 15.59 2.93 2.41
CA ALA A 234 14.67 3.05 3.53
C ALA A 234 15.33 3.66 4.78
N ALA A 235 16.58 3.30 5.07
CA ALA A 235 17.34 3.88 6.18
C ALA A 235 17.62 5.37 5.94
N TYR A 236 18.03 5.74 4.74
CA TYR A 236 18.23 7.13 4.33
C TYR A 236 16.97 7.97 4.52
N PHE A 237 15.83 7.49 4.07
CA PHE A 237 14.57 8.24 4.22
C PHE A 237 14.08 8.34 5.67
N ARG A 238 14.38 7.36 6.49
CA ARG A 238 14.13 7.48 7.95
C ARG A 238 14.99 8.56 8.57
N PHE A 239 16.26 8.66 8.16
CA PHE A 239 17.16 9.74 8.56
C PHE A 239 16.63 11.11 8.07
N VAL A 240 16.33 11.25 6.77
CA VAL A 240 15.80 12.50 6.16
C VAL A 240 14.53 12.96 6.86
N LYS A 241 13.62 12.04 7.22
CA LYS A 241 12.42 12.36 7.96
C LYS A 241 12.73 13.03 9.31
N ILE A 242 13.69 12.51 10.09
CA ILE A 242 14.10 13.10 11.37
C ILE A 242 14.82 14.43 11.13
N ALA A 243 15.65 14.51 10.10
CA ALA A 243 16.34 15.76 9.73
C ALA A 243 15.35 16.88 9.41
N LYS A 244 14.32 16.63 8.60
CA LYS A 244 13.24 17.58 8.31
C LYS A 244 12.51 18.06 9.57
N PHE A 245 12.27 17.19 10.55
CA PHE A 245 11.69 17.61 11.83
C PHE A 245 12.58 18.57 12.59
N ARG A 246 13.88 18.31 12.62
CA ARG A 246 14.83 19.22 13.30
C ARG A 246 15.00 20.54 12.57
N GLU A 247 15.02 20.52 11.26
CA GLU A 247 15.06 21.72 10.43
C GLU A 247 13.85 22.63 10.70
N GLU A 248 12.62 22.07 10.77
CA GLU A 248 11.41 22.80 11.13
C GLU A 248 11.49 23.39 12.55
N GLU A 249 12.02 22.63 13.53
CA GLU A 249 12.27 23.16 14.90
C GLU A 249 13.26 24.33 14.91
N ILE A 250 14.30 24.30 14.09
CA ILE A 250 15.29 25.38 13.98
C ILE A 250 14.61 26.63 13.42
N PHE A 251 13.89 26.54 12.32
CA PHE A 251 13.18 27.64 11.70
C PHE A 251 12.12 28.26 12.62
N GLU A 252 11.35 27.41 13.35
CA GLU A 252 10.39 27.92 14.33
C GLU A 252 11.07 28.74 15.45
N ARG A 253 12.23 28.29 15.96
CA ARG A 253 12.99 29.01 16.99
C ARG A 253 13.56 30.33 16.46
N GLU A 254 14.08 30.35 15.25
CA GLU A 254 14.60 31.58 14.61
C GLU A 254 13.49 32.60 14.42
N LYS A 255 12.30 32.18 13.99
CA LYS A 255 11.13 33.04 13.84
C LYS A 255 10.71 33.65 15.17
N ILE A 256 10.60 32.86 16.24
CA ILE A 256 10.26 33.37 17.58
C ILE A 256 11.30 34.34 18.10
N ASN A 257 12.59 34.10 17.81
CA ASN A 257 13.67 35.02 18.25
C ASN A 257 13.68 36.32 17.45
N ALA A 258 13.26 36.28 16.16
CA ALA A 258 13.13 37.49 15.34
C ALA A 258 11.94 38.37 15.78
N GLU A 259 10.82 37.74 16.20
CA GLU A 259 9.64 38.47 16.71
C GLU A 259 9.84 39.08 18.11
N LYS A 260 10.89 38.70 18.85
CA LYS A 260 11.24 39.23 20.18
C LYS A 260 12.29 40.35 20.12
N ARG A 261 12.85 40.64 18.97
CA ARG A 261 13.78 41.73 18.69
C ARG A 261 13.07 42.93 18.08
#